data_ac8fc05e40617322ea91a0a73da14ee7
#
_entry.id   ac8fc05e40617322ea91a0a73da14ee7
#
_cell.length_a   1.000
_cell.length_b   1.000
_cell.length_c   1.000
_cell.angle_alpha   90.00
_cell.angle_beta   90.00
_cell.angle_gamma   90.00
#
_symmetry.space_group_name_H-M   'P 1'
#
loop_
_entity.id
_entity.type
_entity.pdbx_description
1 polymer ?
#
loop_
_entity_poly.entity_id
_entity_poly.type
_entity_poly.pdbx_seq_one_letter_code
_entity_poly.pdbx_strand_id
1 'polypeptide(L)'
;MQKWKHDGVQVVPGSSLDPNTPQTPGMDRKAAINLARAGAQKIWAGTVAIQPNAKTGAHHHGELESVIYVLRGRARMRWGEQLEFTAEAGPGDFIYVPPFVPHQEINASPSEPLECVLVRSDNEAVVVNLDIEPIEKPEQVLWIDPIHKG
;
A
#
# COMPACT_ATOMS: atom_id res chain seq x y z
N MET A 1 21.77 31.59 -1.63
CA MET A 1 22.35 30.70 -2.63
C MET A 1 21.53 29.44 -2.79
N GLN A 2 21.24 29.07 -4.00
CA GLN A 2 20.50 27.83 -4.29
C GLN A 2 21.43 26.63 -4.12
N LYS A 3 21.00 25.68 -3.29
CA LYS A 3 21.78 24.47 -3.02
C LYS A 3 21.23 23.25 -3.76
N TRP A 4 20.84 23.46 -5.01
CA TRP A 4 20.15 22.42 -5.78
C TRP A 4 20.97 21.18 -6.05
N LYS A 5 22.28 21.25 -5.93
CA LYS A 5 23.14 20.08 -6.06
C LYS A 5 22.94 19.10 -4.88
N HIS A 6 22.72 19.61 -3.68
CA HIS A 6 22.57 18.80 -2.47
C HIS A 6 21.13 18.72 -1.98
N ASP A 7 20.36 19.80 -2.17
CA ASP A 7 19.01 19.93 -1.63
C ASP A 7 17.95 19.94 -2.76
N GLY A 8 18.30 19.53 -3.96
CA GLY A 8 17.40 19.45 -5.09
C GLY A 8 16.82 18.05 -5.27
N VAL A 9 16.89 17.54 -6.48
CA VAL A 9 16.38 16.20 -6.79
C VAL A 9 17.24 15.15 -6.10
N GLN A 10 16.60 14.18 -5.47
CA GLN A 10 17.25 13.07 -4.79
C GLN A 10 16.85 11.76 -5.42
N VAL A 11 17.81 10.89 -5.66
CA VAL A 11 17.56 9.53 -6.14
C VAL A 11 17.94 8.57 -5.04
N VAL A 12 16.96 7.84 -4.52
CA VAL A 12 17.18 6.82 -3.50
C VAL A 12 17.36 5.48 -4.21
N PRO A 13 18.55 4.85 -4.10
CA PRO A 13 18.76 3.57 -4.76
C PRO A 13 17.87 2.48 -4.17
N GLY A 14 17.40 1.55 -5.02
CA GLY A 14 16.61 0.42 -4.57
C GLY A 14 17.33 -0.50 -3.58
N SER A 15 18.67 -0.45 -3.56
CA SER A 15 19.48 -1.21 -2.62
C SER A 15 19.58 -0.57 -1.23
N SER A 16 19.06 0.63 -1.03
CA SER A 16 19.17 1.37 0.24
C SER A 16 17.81 1.74 0.84
N LEU A 17 16.79 0.95 0.59
CA LEU A 17 15.49 1.13 1.23
C LEU A 17 15.59 0.72 2.70
N ASP A 18 14.81 1.39 3.53
CA ASP A 18 14.86 1.23 4.98
C ASP A 18 13.76 0.29 5.48
N PRO A 19 14.11 -0.90 6.01
CA PRO A 19 13.11 -1.81 6.57
C PRO A 19 12.61 -1.40 7.96
N ASN A 20 13.24 -0.42 8.60
CA ASN A 20 12.85 0.07 9.93
C ASN A 20 11.68 1.05 9.80
N THR A 21 10.50 0.54 9.54
CA THR A 21 9.26 1.30 9.36
C THR A 21 8.10 0.48 9.93
N PRO A 22 6.98 1.11 10.33
CA PRO A 22 5.84 0.35 10.88
C PRO A 22 5.38 -0.76 9.97
N GLN A 23 5.18 -1.94 10.55
CA GLN A 23 4.82 -3.15 9.82
C GLN A 23 3.40 -3.61 10.15
N THR A 24 2.80 -4.35 9.23
CA THR A 24 1.57 -5.10 9.43
C THR A 24 1.91 -6.59 9.31
N PRO A 25 1.38 -7.47 10.19
CA PRO A 25 1.65 -8.90 10.06
C PRO A 25 1.35 -9.43 8.66
N GLY A 26 2.26 -10.23 8.11
CA GLY A 26 2.16 -10.83 6.77
C GLY A 26 2.71 -9.96 5.64
N MET A 27 3.16 -8.74 5.94
CA MET A 27 3.63 -7.76 4.96
C MET A 27 5.03 -7.26 5.33
N ASP A 28 5.89 -7.07 4.33
CA ASP A 28 7.22 -6.49 4.50
C ASP A 28 7.27 -5.13 3.79
N ARG A 29 7.33 -4.05 4.56
CA ARG A 29 7.44 -2.68 4.06
C ARG A 29 8.85 -2.17 4.17
N LYS A 30 9.27 -1.40 3.15
CA LYS A 30 10.56 -0.69 3.17
C LYS A 30 10.31 0.75 2.75
N ALA A 31 10.83 1.68 3.53
CA ALA A 31 10.71 3.11 3.21
C ALA A 31 11.76 3.53 2.20
N ALA A 32 11.35 4.27 1.19
CA ALA A 32 12.24 4.91 0.23
C ALA A 32 12.30 6.42 0.50
N ILE A 33 11.16 7.07 0.51
CA ILE A 33 11.03 8.53 0.65
C ILE A 33 10.17 8.82 1.89
N ASN A 34 10.72 9.57 2.81
CA ASN A 34 9.99 10.08 3.98
C ASN A 34 10.70 11.33 4.51
N LEU A 35 10.25 11.87 5.63
CA LEU A 35 10.84 13.05 6.22
C LEU A 35 12.32 12.83 6.58
N ALA A 36 12.62 11.74 7.27
CA ALA A 36 13.97 11.47 7.78
C ALA A 36 14.98 11.22 6.64
N ARG A 37 14.56 10.55 5.58
CA ARG A 37 15.47 10.15 4.51
C ARG A 37 15.66 11.18 3.42
N ALA A 38 14.58 11.89 3.06
CA ALA A 38 14.59 12.82 1.92
C ALA A 38 14.08 14.22 2.27
N GLY A 39 13.61 14.43 3.49
CA GLY A 39 13.00 15.70 3.87
C GLY A 39 11.60 15.90 3.31
N ALA A 40 10.93 14.82 2.91
CA ALA A 40 9.59 14.90 2.36
C ALA A 40 8.60 15.37 3.42
N GLN A 41 7.77 16.35 3.09
CA GLN A 41 6.86 16.96 4.04
C GLN A 41 5.44 16.42 3.93
N LYS A 42 5.04 15.92 2.77
CA LYS A 42 3.64 15.60 2.48
C LYS A 42 3.42 14.22 1.91
N ILE A 43 4.48 13.45 1.72
CA ILE A 43 4.38 12.11 1.16
C ILE A 43 5.33 11.14 1.87
N TRP A 44 4.93 9.90 1.88
CA TRP A 44 5.74 8.75 2.24
C TRP A 44 5.65 7.78 1.05
N ALA A 45 6.77 7.23 0.61
CA ALA A 45 6.79 6.25 -0.46
C ALA A 45 7.76 5.13 -0.15
N GLY A 46 7.39 3.93 -0.56
CA GLY A 46 8.21 2.76 -0.35
C GLY A 46 7.70 1.56 -1.11
N THR A 47 8.15 0.39 -0.71
CA THR A 47 7.73 -0.88 -1.30
C THR A 47 7.08 -1.77 -0.25
N VAL A 48 6.25 -2.68 -0.73
CA VAL A 48 5.68 -3.74 0.09
C VAL A 48 5.81 -5.07 -0.64
N ALA A 49 6.04 -6.13 0.11
CA ALA A 49 6.09 -7.49 -0.41
C ALA A 49 5.25 -8.41 0.47
N ILE A 50 4.48 -9.28 -0.17
CA ILE A 50 3.68 -10.29 0.52
C ILE A 50 4.01 -11.64 -0.14
N GLN A 51 4.41 -12.61 0.66
CA GLN A 51 4.82 -13.92 0.17
C GLN A 51 3.62 -14.70 -0.39
N PRO A 52 3.88 -15.70 -1.25
CA PRO A 52 2.79 -16.55 -1.77
C PRO A 52 1.94 -17.14 -0.65
N ASN A 53 0.63 -17.19 -0.86
CA ASN A 53 -0.37 -17.65 0.10
C ASN A 53 -0.47 -16.84 1.39
N ALA A 54 0.25 -15.73 1.49
CA ALA A 54 0.20 -14.88 2.67
C ALA A 54 -0.85 -13.78 2.53
N LYS A 55 -1.27 -13.26 3.66
CA LYS A 55 -2.17 -12.13 3.74
C LYS A 55 -1.79 -11.29 4.96
N THR A 56 -2.08 -10.00 4.89
CA THR A 56 -1.91 -9.13 6.05
C THR A 56 -3.04 -9.35 7.04
N GLY A 57 -2.87 -8.87 8.27
CA GLY A 57 -4.01 -8.60 9.13
C GLY A 57 -4.84 -7.45 8.58
N ALA A 58 -6.03 -7.27 9.11
CA ALA A 58 -6.86 -6.11 8.79
C ALA A 58 -6.28 -4.87 9.46
N HIS A 59 -6.27 -3.75 8.75
CA HIS A 59 -5.69 -2.50 9.27
C HIS A 59 -6.23 -1.30 8.50
N HIS A 60 -5.98 -0.10 9.03
CA HIS A 60 -6.16 1.14 8.28
C HIS A 60 -4.96 2.07 8.54
N HIS A 61 -4.91 3.18 7.83
CA HIS A 61 -3.80 4.11 7.90
C HIS A 61 -4.23 5.50 8.41
N GLY A 62 -5.25 5.53 9.26
CA GLY A 62 -5.76 6.78 9.82
C GLY A 62 -6.25 7.74 8.76
N GLU A 63 -5.88 9.00 8.86
CA GLU A 63 -6.27 10.06 7.92
C GLU A 63 -5.58 9.98 6.57
N LEU A 64 -4.61 9.09 6.40
CA LEU A 64 -3.79 9.03 5.21
C LEU A 64 -4.53 8.40 4.04
N GLU A 65 -4.28 8.94 2.86
CA GLU A 65 -4.64 8.30 1.61
C GLU A 65 -3.48 7.44 1.12
N SER A 66 -3.78 6.34 0.49
CA SER A 66 -2.74 5.44 -0.05
C SER A 66 -2.99 5.13 -1.52
N VAL A 67 -1.91 5.08 -2.27
CA VAL A 67 -1.90 4.54 -3.63
C VAL A 67 -0.96 3.35 -3.63
N ILE A 68 -1.41 2.23 -4.16
CA ILE A 68 -0.61 1.01 -4.31
C ILE A 68 -0.52 0.72 -5.81
N TYR A 69 0.69 0.58 -6.30
CA TYR A 69 0.93 0.18 -7.70
C TYR A 69 1.52 -1.22 -7.72
N VAL A 70 0.85 -2.15 -8.41
CA VAL A 70 1.29 -3.54 -8.46
C VAL A 70 2.42 -3.67 -9.48
N LEU A 71 3.60 -4.08 -9.02
CA LEU A 71 4.77 -4.35 -9.85
C LEU A 71 4.78 -5.79 -10.35
N ARG A 72 4.44 -6.73 -9.47
CA ARG A 72 4.56 -8.15 -9.73
C ARG A 72 3.56 -8.92 -8.89
N GLY A 73 3.00 -9.99 -9.46
CA GLY A 73 2.06 -10.84 -8.76
C GLY A 73 0.62 -10.37 -8.92
N ARG A 74 -0.25 -10.86 -8.05
CA ARG A 74 -1.67 -10.51 -8.08
C ARG A 74 -2.17 -10.22 -6.69
N ALA A 75 -2.71 -9.02 -6.51
CA ALA A 75 -3.24 -8.55 -5.24
C ALA A 75 -4.74 -8.82 -5.17
N ARG A 76 -5.21 -9.26 -4.01
CA ARG A 76 -6.62 -9.24 -3.67
C ARG A 76 -6.80 -8.33 -2.47
N MET A 77 -7.65 -7.33 -2.63
CA MET A 77 -8.01 -6.42 -1.55
C MET A 77 -9.37 -6.82 -0.99
N ARG A 78 -9.48 -6.84 0.34
CA ARG A 78 -10.76 -6.88 1.01
C ARG A 78 -10.88 -5.64 1.89
N TRP A 79 -12.08 -5.06 1.97
CA TRP A 79 -12.27 -3.87 2.79
C TRP A 79 -13.68 -3.81 3.36
N GLY A 80 -13.85 -2.91 4.32
CA GLY A 80 -15.10 -2.74 5.04
C GLY A 80 -14.96 -3.19 6.49
N GLU A 81 -15.96 -2.89 7.32
CA GLU A 81 -15.93 -3.22 8.74
C GLU A 81 -15.92 -4.71 9.02
N GLN A 82 -16.39 -5.52 8.08
CA GLN A 82 -16.36 -6.99 8.13
C GLN A 82 -15.60 -7.56 6.94
N LEU A 83 -14.77 -6.76 6.28
CA LEU A 83 -14.07 -7.12 5.06
C LEU A 83 -15.02 -7.69 3.99
N GLU A 84 -16.20 -7.08 3.88
CA GLU A 84 -17.32 -7.58 3.08
C GLU A 84 -17.20 -7.29 1.58
N PHE A 85 -16.24 -6.45 1.20
CA PHE A 85 -16.00 -6.13 -0.22
C PHE A 85 -14.65 -6.65 -0.67
N THR A 86 -14.53 -6.99 -1.96
CA THR A 86 -13.26 -7.48 -2.52
C THR A 86 -13.06 -7.02 -3.97
N ALA A 87 -11.80 -6.84 -4.35
CA ALA A 87 -11.38 -6.61 -5.73
C ALA A 87 -9.95 -7.11 -5.93
N GLU A 88 -9.60 -7.41 -7.17
CA GLU A 88 -8.26 -7.87 -7.51
C GLU A 88 -7.55 -6.91 -8.45
N ALA A 89 -6.21 -6.89 -8.37
CA ALA A 89 -5.35 -6.07 -9.18
C ALA A 89 -4.10 -6.87 -9.60
N GLY A 90 -3.70 -6.70 -10.84
CA GLY A 90 -2.48 -7.31 -11.39
C GLY A 90 -1.44 -6.27 -11.76
N PRO A 91 -0.30 -6.70 -12.33
CA PRO A 91 0.79 -5.77 -12.67
C PRO A 91 0.32 -4.63 -13.57
N GLY A 92 0.70 -3.41 -13.18
CA GLY A 92 0.28 -2.19 -13.88
C GLY A 92 -0.98 -1.55 -13.33
N ASP A 93 -1.70 -2.22 -12.44
CA ASP A 93 -2.91 -1.67 -11.84
C ASP A 93 -2.59 -0.79 -10.64
N PHE A 94 -3.42 0.22 -10.42
CA PHE A 94 -3.36 1.11 -9.27
C PHE A 94 -4.52 0.82 -8.33
N ILE A 95 -4.24 0.81 -7.04
CA ILE A 95 -5.25 0.67 -5.98
C ILE A 95 -5.26 1.95 -5.16
N TYR A 96 -6.43 2.52 -4.93
CA TYR A 96 -6.59 3.67 -4.05
C TYR A 96 -7.27 3.23 -2.76
N VAL A 97 -6.68 3.58 -1.62
CA VAL A 97 -7.25 3.30 -0.31
C VAL A 97 -7.57 4.63 0.37
N PRO A 98 -8.87 4.94 0.57
CA PRO A 98 -9.27 6.17 1.26
C PRO A 98 -8.86 6.19 2.74
N PRO A 99 -8.93 7.35 3.41
CA PRO A 99 -8.70 7.44 4.85
C PRO A 99 -9.65 6.53 5.64
N PHE A 100 -9.13 5.98 6.74
CA PHE A 100 -9.86 5.19 7.75
C PHE A 100 -10.52 3.90 7.25
N VAL A 101 -10.35 3.51 6.01
CA VAL A 101 -11.01 2.29 5.49
C VAL A 101 -10.28 1.06 6.01
N PRO A 102 -10.96 0.20 6.81
CA PRO A 102 -10.40 -1.08 7.19
C PRO A 102 -10.19 -1.93 5.95
N HIS A 103 -8.99 -2.48 5.79
CA HIS A 103 -8.68 -3.30 4.62
C HIS A 103 -7.66 -4.37 4.94
N GLN A 104 -7.55 -5.32 4.02
CA GLN A 104 -6.62 -6.44 4.10
C GLN A 104 -6.03 -6.65 2.71
N GLU A 105 -4.71 -6.80 2.65
CA GLU A 105 -4.02 -7.15 1.40
C GLU A 105 -3.69 -8.64 1.40
N ILE A 106 -4.05 -9.30 0.32
CA ILE A 106 -3.88 -10.74 0.15
C ILE A 106 -3.06 -10.97 -1.12
N ASN A 107 -2.07 -11.83 -1.02
CA ASN A 107 -1.42 -12.35 -2.23
C ASN A 107 -2.31 -13.46 -2.80
N ALA A 108 -2.94 -13.18 -3.94
CA ALA A 108 -3.88 -14.11 -4.56
C ALA A 108 -3.19 -15.27 -5.28
N SER A 109 -1.86 -15.23 -5.40
CA SER A 109 -1.09 -16.30 -6.05
C SER A 109 -0.58 -17.30 -5.03
N PRO A 110 -0.66 -18.61 -5.30
CA PRO A 110 -0.05 -19.63 -4.44
C PRO A 110 1.46 -19.79 -4.68
N SER A 111 2.01 -19.22 -5.75
CA SER A 111 3.39 -19.49 -6.17
C SER A 111 4.25 -18.25 -6.38
N GLU A 112 3.67 -17.10 -6.64
CA GLU A 112 4.40 -15.87 -6.95
C GLU A 112 4.33 -14.87 -5.81
N PRO A 113 5.44 -14.18 -5.46
CA PRO A 113 5.36 -13.09 -4.50
C PRO A 113 4.57 -11.93 -5.09
N LEU A 114 3.93 -11.15 -4.22
CA LEU A 114 3.28 -9.90 -4.57
C LEU A 114 4.22 -8.76 -4.19
N GLU A 115 4.56 -7.92 -5.16
CA GLU A 115 5.44 -6.79 -4.94
C GLU A 115 4.77 -5.52 -5.45
N CYS A 116 4.71 -4.49 -4.61
CA CYS A 116 4.02 -3.24 -4.91
C CYS A 116 4.87 -2.04 -4.50
N VAL A 117 4.61 -0.92 -5.17
CA VAL A 117 5.01 0.40 -4.69
C VAL A 117 3.85 0.98 -3.90
N LEU A 118 4.14 1.58 -2.76
CA LEU A 118 3.17 2.19 -1.87
C LEU A 118 3.50 3.66 -1.72
N VAL A 119 2.53 4.53 -1.96
CA VAL A 119 2.66 5.98 -1.72
C VAL A 119 1.52 6.41 -0.81
N ARG A 120 1.84 7.16 0.23
CA ARG A 120 0.85 7.71 1.15
C ARG A 120 0.98 9.22 1.25
N SER A 121 -0.15 9.87 1.48
CA SER A 121 -0.15 11.26 1.91
C SER A 121 0.50 11.36 3.30
N ASP A 122 1.05 12.52 3.61
CA ASP A 122 1.84 12.76 4.82
C ASP A 122 3.21 12.07 4.81
N ASN A 123 4.07 12.51 5.70
CA ASN A 123 5.48 12.14 5.71
C ASN A 123 5.82 10.94 6.59
N GLU A 124 4.85 10.42 7.33
CA GLU A 124 5.05 9.30 8.25
C GLU A 124 4.07 8.18 7.94
N ALA A 125 4.54 6.93 8.11
CA ALA A 125 3.68 5.78 7.95
C ALA A 125 2.84 5.58 9.22
N VAL A 126 1.53 5.46 9.05
CA VAL A 126 0.57 5.16 10.12
C VAL A 126 -0.05 3.80 9.82
N VAL A 127 -0.03 2.90 10.80
CA VAL A 127 -0.67 1.59 10.71
C VAL A 127 -1.45 1.35 11.99
N VAL A 128 -2.76 1.16 11.86
CA VAL A 128 -3.65 0.77 12.96
C VAL A 128 -4.16 -0.63 12.67
N ASN A 129 -3.63 -1.62 13.38
CA ASN A 129 -4.03 -3.02 13.20
C ASN A 129 -5.36 -3.26 13.90
N LEU A 130 -6.24 -3.97 13.23
CA LEU A 130 -7.62 -4.19 13.68
C LEU A 130 -7.91 -5.68 13.85
N ASP A 131 -8.78 -6.00 14.79
CA ASP A 131 -9.29 -7.34 14.98
C ASP A 131 -10.70 -7.40 14.38
N ILE A 132 -10.79 -7.97 13.17
CA ILE A 132 -12.03 -8.04 12.40
C ILE A 132 -12.38 -9.49 12.13
N GLU A 133 -13.64 -9.84 12.36
CA GLU A 133 -14.22 -11.11 11.92
C GLU A 133 -14.69 -10.94 10.47
N PRO A 134 -13.94 -11.46 9.47
CA PRO A 134 -14.35 -11.27 8.08
C PRO A 134 -15.55 -12.13 7.74
N ILE A 135 -16.44 -11.59 6.92
CA ILE A 135 -17.54 -12.41 6.40
C ILE A 135 -16.99 -13.47 5.43
N GLU A 136 -17.72 -14.55 5.25
CA GLU A 136 -17.27 -15.70 4.48
C GLU A 136 -17.19 -15.43 2.98
N LYS A 137 -18.19 -14.71 2.43
CA LYS A 137 -18.29 -14.44 1.00
C LYS A 137 -18.37 -12.95 0.73
N PRO A 138 -17.21 -12.29 0.47
CA PRO A 138 -17.23 -10.88 0.16
C PRO A 138 -17.84 -10.60 -1.21
N GLU A 139 -18.47 -9.44 -1.33
CA GLU A 139 -19.02 -8.94 -2.58
C GLU A 139 -17.90 -8.42 -3.46
N GLN A 140 -17.82 -8.88 -4.69
CA GLN A 140 -16.86 -8.37 -5.66
C GLN A 140 -17.28 -7.03 -6.21
N VAL A 141 -16.41 -6.04 -6.14
CA VAL A 141 -16.66 -4.69 -6.61
C VAL A 141 -15.78 -4.41 -7.83
N LEU A 142 -16.38 -3.93 -8.90
CA LEU A 142 -15.67 -3.52 -10.11
C LEU A 142 -15.64 -2.00 -10.18
N TRP A 143 -14.47 -1.47 -10.45
CA TRP A 143 -14.30 -0.03 -10.62
C TRP A 143 -14.99 0.43 -11.91
N ILE A 144 -15.71 1.54 -11.82
CA ILE A 144 -16.35 2.18 -12.96
C ILE A 144 -15.85 3.61 -13.00
N ASP A 145 -15.31 4.03 -14.15
CA ASP A 145 -14.83 5.39 -14.32
C ASP A 145 -16.00 6.38 -14.19
N PRO A 146 -16.00 7.26 -13.17
CA PRO A 146 -17.09 8.20 -12.97
C PRO A 146 -17.14 9.32 -14.02
N ILE A 147 -16.06 9.49 -14.79
CA ILE A 147 -15.95 10.56 -15.80
C ILE A 147 -16.32 10.03 -17.19
N HIS A 148 -15.85 8.83 -17.50
CA HIS A 148 -16.02 8.25 -18.83
C HIS A 148 -16.99 7.08 -18.82
N LYS A 149 -18.24 7.36 -18.44
CA LYS A 149 -19.31 6.36 -18.47
C LYS A 149 -19.68 6.08 -19.92
N GLY A 150 -19.07 5.07 -20.48
CA GLY A 150 -19.30 4.68 -21.87
C GLY A 150 -20.16 3.47 -21.99
#